data_b93ea4675819e5abdc5a5204493b059d
#
_entry.id   b93ea4675819e5abdc5a5204493b059d
#
_cell.length_a   1.000
_cell.length_b   1.000
_cell.length_c   1.000
_cell.angle_alpha   90.00
_cell.angle_beta   90.00
_cell.angle_gamma   90.00
#
_symmetry.space_group_name_H-M   'P 1'
#
loop_
_entity.id
_entity.type
_entity.pdbx_description
1 polymer ?
#
loop_
_entity_poly.entity_id
_entity_poly.type
_entity_poly.pdbx_seq_one_letter_code
_entity_poly.pdbx_strand_id
1 'polypeptide(L)'
;MGKIKAFFRNKWVGFALASLLYTLWFVVWTGNLWMLLGLAVIFDLYITKFFYRYVWCHNAHMCQQSKVYKTVYEWVNAIIFATVVASLVHIFVFQMYVIPTSSMEKSLLIGDYLYVSKVTYGPQMPNTPLSFPFVHHTMPFSQTKKSFSEAVKWPYHRLKGLRKIKRNDVVVFNFPAGDTVLLENQNATYYDVLRSYEDSFGKEEGRKRLAEKYTIISRPVDKRENYIKRCVAVPGDSLEIRNGQVWVNGAPQEGIPGIQYQYAVQVSSPLSQYAIENLGITEYRGNGSVYDMFLTEEAAGKIEALNNVISVRRYIFSPNTEVFPQWKEPHWSQDNYGPIWVPKKGATVELTAENLPLFRRIIETYEGHSLEEHDGKIFIDGAEANSYTFGMDYYWMMGDNRHNSADSRFWGFVPEDHIVGKASFVWLSLDANKSFPANIRWNRLFTKVR
;
A
#
# COMPACT_ATOMS: atom_id res chain seq x y z
N MET A 1 8.95 -12.29 51.76
CA MET A 1 9.20 -12.83 50.41
C MET A 1 8.48 -14.17 50.15
N GLY A 2 8.35 -15.12 51.10
CA GLY A 2 7.72 -16.43 50.87
C GLY A 2 6.24 -16.39 50.49
N LYS A 3 5.42 -15.55 51.17
CA LYS A 3 3.97 -15.44 50.90
C LYS A 3 3.66 -14.89 49.49
N ILE A 4 4.46 -13.93 49.01
CA ILE A 4 4.30 -13.35 47.66
C ILE A 4 4.64 -14.40 46.56
N LYS A 5 5.72 -15.18 46.77
CA LYS A 5 6.07 -16.30 45.83
C LYS A 5 4.99 -17.38 45.85
N ALA A 6 4.39 -17.70 46.98
CA ALA A 6 3.32 -18.68 47.10
C ALA A 6 2.03 -18.21 46.40
N PHE A 7 1.70 -16.91 46.46
CA PHE A 7 0.56 -16.30 45.79
C PHE A 7 0.69 -16.43 44.25
N PHE A 8 1.84 -16.07 43.69
CA PHE A 8 2.07 -16.20 42.22
C PHE A 8 2.24 -17.65 41.73
N ARG A 9 2.48 -18.62 42.62
CA ARG A 9 2.48 -20.06 42.31
C ARG A 9 1.08 -20.66 42.22
N ASN A 10 0.03 -19.96 42.68
CA ASN A 10 -1.32 -20.44 42.58
C ASN A 10 -1.80 -20.38 41.13
N LYS A 11 -2.22 -21.55 40.56
CA LYS A 11 -2.69 -21.65 39.18
C LYS A 11 -3.87 -20.73 38.84
N TRP A 12 -4.76 -20.48 39.85
CA TRP A 12 -5.90 -19.59 39.68
C TRP A 12 -5.49 -18.12 39.61
N VAL A 13 -4.49 -17.72 40.39
CA VAL A 13 -3.90 -16.37 40.32
C VAL A 13 -3.20 -16.17 38.96
N GLY A 14 -2.42 -17.14 38.51
CA GLY A 14 -1.79 -17.11 37.21
C GLY A 14 -2.82 -17.00 36.08
N PHE A 15 -3.88 -17.80 36.14
CA PHE A 15 -4.99 -17.75 35.19
C PHE A 15 -5.66 -16.37 35.18
N ALA A 16 -6.02 -15.83 36.35
CA ALA A 16 -6.68 -14.53 36.46
C ALA A 16 -5.83 -13.40 35.91
N LEU A 17 -4.53 -13.36 36.22
CA LEU A 17 -3.60 -12.35 35.72
C LEU A 17 -3.41 -12.48 34.21
N ALA A 18 -3.18 -13.68 33.69
CA ALA A 18 -3.04 -13.94 32.27
C ALA A 18 -4.31 -13.56 31.50
N SER A 19 -5.49 -13.93 32.03
CA SER A 19 -6.79 -13.59 31.44
C SER A 19 -7.03 -12.09 31.43
N LEU A 20 -6.70 -11.39 32.53
CA LEU A 20 -6.83 -9.94 32.61
C LEU A 20 -5.91 -9.23 31.59
N LEU A 21 -4.64 -9.60 31.56
CA LEU A 21 -3.67 -9.04 30.60
C LEU A 21 -4.08 -9.33 29.16
N TYR A 22 -4.51 -10.57 28.90
CA TYR A 22 -4.99 -10.96 27.58
C TYR A 22 -6.23 -10.15 27.17
N THR A 23 -7.21 -10.01 28.05
CA THR A 23 -8.44 -9.25 27.78
C THR A 23 -8.13 -7.79 27.51
N LEU A 24 -7.30 -7.15 28.34
CA LEU A 24 -6.91 -5.75 28.15
C LEU A 24 -6.10 -5.54 26.88
N TRP A 25 -5.19 -6.45 26.54
CA TRP A 25 -4.29 -6.30 25.40
C TRP A 25 -4.93 -6.75 24.10
N PHE A 26 -5.60 -7.91 24.08
CA PHE A 26 -6.13 -8.46 22.82
C PHE A 26 -7.61 -8.14 22.61
N VAL A 27 -8.46 -8.20 23.62
CA VAL A 27 -9.90 -7.98 23.43
C VAL A 27 -10.22 -6.48 23.39
N VAL A 28 -9.78 -5.72 24.40
CA VAL A 28 -10.09 -4.28 24.50
C VAL A 28 -9.32 -3.49 23.45
N TRP A 29 -8.03 -3.75 23.27
CA TRP A 29 -7.23 -3.02 22.27
C TRP A 29 -7.66 -3.32 20.84
N THR A 30 -7.95 -4.59 20.51
CA THR A 30 -8.41 -4.94 19.15
C THR A 30 -9.87 -4.59 18.91
N GLY A 31 -10.68 -4.40 19.95
CA GLY A 31 -12.13 -4.20 19.84
C GLY A 31 -12.89 -5.41 19.31
N ASN A 32 -12.27 -6.58 19.23
CA ASN A 32 -12.83 -7.77 18.63
C ASN A 32 -13.21 -8.82 19.67
N LEU A 33 -14.54 -8.99 19.91
CA LEU A 33 -15.07 -9.94 20.89
C LEU A 33 -14.75 -11.41 20.60
N TRP A 34 -14.46 -11.77 19.34
CA TRP A 34 -14.03 -13.13 18.98
C TRP A 34 -12.69 -13.51 19.64
N MET A 35 -11.88 -12.50 20.02
CA MET A 35 -10.66 -12.75 20.79
C MET A 35 -10.92 -13.34 22.18
N LEU A 36 -12.14 -13.25 22.71
CA LEU A 36 -12.52 -13.95 23.96
C LEU A 36 -12.31 -15.46 23.89
N LEU A 37 -12.37 -16.07 22.70
CA LEU A 37 -12.05 -17.48 22.52
C LEU A 37 -10.63 -17.86 23.00
N GLY A 38 -9.69 -16.92 22.98
CA GLY A 38 -8.34 -17.12 23.51
C GLY A 38 -8.32 -17.36 25.04
N LEU A 39 -9.35 -16.95 25.77
CA LEU A 39 -9.49 -17.26 27.20
C LEU A 39 -9.66 -18.78 27.42
N ALA A 40 -10.27 -19.50 26.49
CA ALA A 40 -10.37 -20.96 26.56
C ALA A 40 -8.98 -21.62 26.50
N VAL A 41 -8.07 -21.09 25.67
CA VAL A 41 -6.68 -21.55 25.60
C VAL A 41 -5.94 -21.26 26.91
N ILE A 42 -6.11 -20.04 27.46
CA ILE A 42 -5.51 -19.66 28.76
C ILE A 42 -6.07 -20.55 29.88
N PHE A 43 -7.38 -20.82 29.86
CA PHE A 43 -8.01 -21.73 30.81
C PHE A 43 -7.42 -23.14 30.73
N ASP A 44 -7.24 -23.67 29.52
CA ASP A 44 -6.60 -24.98 29.35
C ASP A 44 -5.15 -24.97 29.85
N LEU A 45 -4.36 -23.97 29.53
CA LEU A 45 -2.95 -23.89 29.94
C LEU A 45 -2.76 -23.86 31.47
N TYR A 46 -3.62 -23.13 32.18
CA TYR A 46 -3.46 -22.95 33.63
C TYR A 46 -4.28 -23.97 34.45
N ILE A 47 -5.47 -24.34 34.00
CA ILE A 47 -6.45 -25.08 34.80
C ILE A 47 -6.61 -26.52 34.34
N THR A 48 -7.11 -26.73 33.10
CA THR A 48 -7.47 -28.11 32.65
C THR A 48 -6.25 -28.89 32.23
N LYS A 49 -5.28 -28.25 31.61
CA LYS A 49 -4.09 -28.90 31.03
C LYS A 49 -4.46 -30.09 30.11
N PHE A 50 -5.61 -29.95 29.42
CA PHE A 50 -6.12 -31.00 28.54
C PHE A 50 -5.13 -31.25 27.38
N PHE A 51 -4.74 -30.17 26.67
CA PHE A 51 -3.79 -30.26 25.59
C PHE A 51 -2.44 -30.82 26.05
N TYR A 52 -1.95 -30.39 27.23
CA TYR A 52 -0.74 -30.92 27.82
C TYR A 52 -0.84 -32.41 28.09
N ARG A 53 -1.96 -32.89 28.66
CA ARG A 53 -2.14 -34.31 29.02
C ARG A 53 -2.29 -35.22 27.80
N TYR A 54 -3.15 -34.85 26.85
CA TYR A 54 -3.51 -35.71 25.73
C TYR A 54 -2.60 -35.56 24.50
N VAL A 55 -2.00 -34.40 24.30
CA VAL A 55 -1.12 -34.13 23.15
C VAL A 55 0.34 -34.14 23.58
N TRP A 56 0.71 -33.26 24.54
CA TRP A 56 2.11 -33.10 24.91
C TRP A 56 2.71 -34.28 25.60
N CYS A 57 2.02 -34.88 26.61
CA CYS A 57 2.52 -36.07 27.31
C CYS A 57 2.58 -37.30 26.39
N HIS A 58 1.63 -37.47 25.47
CA HIS A 58 1.69 -38.52 24.47
C HIS A 58 2.92 -38.39 23.58
N ASN A 59 3.13 -37.20 23.02
CA ASN A 59 4.31 -36.92 22.19
C ASN A 59 5.63 -37.04 22.99
N ALA A 60 5.65 -36.65 24.25
CA ALA A 60 6.81 -36.82 25.13
C ALA A 60 7.17 -38.30 25.33
N HIS A 61 6.15 -39.14 25.50
CA HIS A 61 6.37 -40.60 25.59
C HIS A 61 6.92 -41.20 24.29
N MET A 62 6.35 -40.83 23.14
CA MET A 62 6.86 -41.23 21.83
C MET A 62 8.30 -40.72 21.56
N CYS A 63 8.62 -39.54 22.03
CA CYS A 63 10.00 -38.96 21.93
C CYS A 63 11.02 -39.77 22.76
N GLN A 64 10.61 -40.42 23.84
CA GLN A 64 11.49 -41.29 24.63
C GLN A 64 11.74 -42.62 23.94
N GLN A 65 10.79 -43.12 23.16
CA GLN A 65 10.87 -44.42 22.48
C GLN A 65 11.68 -44.32 21.17
N SER A 66 11.71 -43.19 20.48
CA SER A 66 12.37 -43.06 19.18
C SER A 66 13.09 -41.72 19.04
N LYS A 67 14.40 -41.75 18.76
CA LYS A 67 15.21 -40.55 18.47
C LYS A 67 14.74 -39.86 17.20
N VAL A 68 14.33 -40.61 16.18
CA VAL A 68 13.82 -40.04 14.90
C VAL A 68 12.55 -39.27 15.15
N TYR A 69 11.59 -39.90 15.88
CA TYR A 69 10.34 -39.25 16.24
C TYR A 69 10.60 -37.92 17.02
N LYS A 70 11.50 -37.98 18.01
CA LYS A 70 11.89 -36.79 18.78
C LYS A 70 12.40 -35.64 17.87
N THR A 71 13.33 -35.96 16.97
CA THR A 71 13.90 -34.96 16.05
C THR A 71 12.84 -34.36 15.14
N VAL A 72 11.98 -35.19 14.52
CA VAL A 72 10.89 -34.70 13.65
C VAL A 72 9.92 -33.83 14.43
N TYR A 73 9.52 -34.25 15.62
CA TYR A 73 8.61 -33.52 16.50
C TYR A 73 9.17 -32.14 16.90
N GLU A 74 10.46 -32.08 17.27
CA GLU A 74 11.14 -30.81 17.62
C GLU A 74 11.19 -29.86 16.43
N TRP A 75 11.49 -30.35 15.21
CA TRP A 75 11.48 -29.56 13.99
C TRP A 75 10.08 -29.04 13.64
N VAL A 76 9.07 -29.89 13.70
CA VAL A 76 7.67 -29.50 13.42
C VAL A 76 7.22 -28.41 14.39
N ASN A 77 7.46 -28.59 15.69
CA ASN A 77 7.13 -27.58 16.69
C ASN A 77 7.87 -26.26 16.48
N ALA A 78 9.15 -26.31 16.14
CA ALA A 78 9.95 -25.11 15.87
C ALA A 78 9.41 -24.37 14.65
N ILE A 79 9.05 -25.08 13.58
CA ILE A 79 8.46 -24.49 12.36
C ILE A 79 7.10 -23.86 12.67
N ILE A 80 6.21 -24.57 13.38
CA ILE A 80 4.89 -24.03 13.76
C ILE A 80 5.06 -22.77 14.61
N PHE A 81 5.90 -22.85 15.65
CA PHE A 81 6.15 -21.71 16.53
C PHE A 81 6.71 -20.50 15.77
N ALA A 82 7.74 -20.72 14.95
CA ALA A 82 8.34 -19.67 14.12
C ALA A 82 7.31 -19.06 13.16
N THR A 83 6.48 -19.88 12.52
CA THR A 83 5.43 -19.41 11.59
C THR A 83 4.40 -18.55 12.30
N VAL A 84 3.92 -18.99 13.48
CA VAL A 84 2.94 -18.21 14.25
C VAL A 84 3.52 -16.88 14.71
N VAL A 85 4.71 -16.89 15.32
CA VAL A 85 5.36 -15.67 15.82
C VAL A 85 5.66 -14.71 14.68
N ALA A 86 6.24 -15.19 13.58
CA ALA A 86 6.53 -14.36 12.41
C ALA A 86 5.26 -13.81 11.76
N SER A 87 4.17 -14.58 11.71
CA SER A 87 2.86 -14.09 11.23
C SER A 87 2.31 -12.98 12.11
N LEU A 88 2.37 -13.11 13.43
CA LEU A 88 1.94 -12.07 14.36
C LEU A 88 2.78 -10.79 14.21
N VAL A 89 4.11 -10.93 14.08
CA VAL A 89 5.00 -9.79 13.82
C VAL A 89 4.64 -9.13 12.48
N HIS A 90 4.43 -9.89 11.42
CA HIS A 90 4.02 -9.39 10.11
C HIS A 90 2.68 -8.65 10.13
N ILE A 91 1.71 -9.15 10.88
CA ILE A 91 0.38 -8.53 10.97
C ILE A 91 0.43 -7.25 11.81
N PHE A 92 1.09 -7.27 12.97
CA PHE A 92 0.92 -6.23 13.99
C PHE A 92 2.11 -5.28 14.16
N VAL A 93 3.33 -5.67 13.77
CA VAL A 93 4.52 -4.86 14.08
C VAL A 93 5.14 -4.23 12.84
N PHE A 94 5.66 -5.05 11.93
CA PHE A 94 6.28 -4.56 10.71
C PHE A 94 6.22 -5.59 9.58
N GLN A 95 6.44 -5.11 8.38
CA GLN A 95 6.58 -5.94 7.18
C GLN A 95 7.73 -5.42 6.33
N MET A 96 8.43 -6.35 5.70
CA MET A 96 9.52 -6.00 4.77
C MET A 96 9.01 -6.05 3.34
N TYR A 97 9.44 -5.06 2.53
CA TYR A 97 9.11 -4.95 1.12
C TYR A 97 10.36 -4.68 0.29
N VAL A 98 10.35 -5.10 -0.96
CA VAL A 98 11.38 -4.77 -1.95
C VAL A 98 10.78 -3.77 -2.92
N ILE A 99 11.57 -2.78 -3.32
CA ILE A 99 11.18 -1.80 -4.34
C ILE A 99 11.40 -2.39 -5.74
N PRO A 100 10.34 -2.65 -6.52
CA PRO A 100 10.47 -3.24 -7.84
C PRO A 100 10.48 -2.21 -8.99
N THR A 101 10.06 -0.98 -8.74
CA THR A 101 9.86 0.07 -9.76
C THR A 101 10.52 1.38 -9.39
N SER A 102 10.77 2.23 -10.38
CA SER A 102 11.43 3.53 -10.26
C SER A 102 10.50 4.69 -9.89
N SER A 103 9.22 4.43 -9.57
CA SER A 103 8.24 5.50 -9.29
C SER A 103 8.59 6.38 -8.08
N MET A 104 9.50 5.93 -7.22
CA MET A 104 10.07 6.66 -6.06
C MET A 104 11.57 6.89 -6.22
N GLU A 105 12.09 6.84 -7.46
CA GLU A 105 13.52 6.96 -7.77
C GLU A 105 14.12 8.20 -7.10
N LYS A 106 15.41 8.14 -6.76
CA LYS A 106 16.17 9.06 -5.89
C LYS A 106 15.81 8.98 -4.40
N SER A 107 14.54 8.91 -4.04
CA SER A 107 14.15 8.66 -2.65
C SER A 107 14.32 7.18 -2.29
N LEU A 108 13.78 6.28 -3.12
CA LEU A 108 13.89 4.83 -3.00
C LEU A 108 14.32 4.24 -4.35
N LEU A 109 15.36 3.41 -4.35
CA LEU A 109 15.89 2.80 -5.54
C LEU A 109 15.33 1.39 -5.76
N ILE A 110 15.25 0.96 -7.02
CA ILE A 110 14.97 -0.45 -7.34
C ILE A 110 15.99 -1.34 -6.62
N GLY A 111 15.51 -2.37 -5.93
CA GLY A 111 16.33 -3.26 -5.11
C GLY A 111 16.59 -2.81 -3.68
N ASP A 112 15.95 -1.70 -3.23
CA ASP A 112 15.89 -1.33 -1.82
C ASP A 112 14.93 -2.27 -1.06
N TYR A 113 15.38 -2.83 0.04
CA TYR A 113 14.59 -3.60 0.99
C TYR A 113 14.19 -2.70 2.15
N LEU A 114 12.90 -2.48 2.29
CA LEU A 114 12.31 -1.53 3.23
C LEU A 114 11.80 -2.21 4.49
N TYR A 115 12.06 -1.58 5.62
CA TYR A 115 11.34 -1.83 6.86
C TYR A 115 10.11 -0.91 6.93
N VAL A 116 8.93 -1.50 6.93
CA VAL A 116 7.64 -0.79 6.99
C VAL A 116 6.99 -1.02 8.35
N SER A 117 6.92 0.03 9.15
CA SER A 117 6.32 0.01 10.49
C SER A 117 4.81 0.12 10.40
N LYS A 118 4.10 -0.89 10.91
CA LYS A 118 2.64 -0.86 11.08
C LYS A 118 2.23 -0.15 12.37
N VAL A 119 3.05 -0.27 13.40
CA VAL A 119 2.81 0.37 14.71
C VAL A 119 2.72 1.89 14.61
N THR A 120 3.43 2.50 13.66
CA THR A 120 3.46 3.96 13.50
C THR A 120 2.06 4.54 13.30
N TYR A 121 1.25 3.96 12.41
CA TYR A 121 -0.11 4.43 12.12
C TYR A 121 -1.19 3.57 12.81
N GLY A 122 -0.78 2.52 13.48
CA GLY A 122 -1.62 1.48 14.04
C GLY A 122 -1.80 0.31 13.07
N PRO A 123 -1.53 -0.92 13.52
CA PRO A 123 -1.75 -2.09 12.69
C PRO A 123 -3.22 -2.29 12.39
N GLN A 124 -3.50 -2.76 11.19
CA GLN A 124 -4.85 -3.11 10.76
C GLN A 124 -5.12 -4.59 11.05
N MET A 125 -6.31 -4.88 11.58
CA MET A 125 -6.79 -6.25 11.66
C MET A 125 -7.00 -6.80 10.25
N PRO A 126 -6.57 -8.04 9.95
CA PRO A 126 -6.76 -8.59 8.62
C PRO A 126 -8.25 -8.75 8.29
N ASN A 127 -8.67 -8.30 7.10
CA ASN A 127 -10.04 -8.52 6.64
C ASN A 127 -10.31 -10.01 6.37
N THR A 128 -9.27 -10.75 5.94
CA THR A 128 -9.32 -12.21 5.69
C THR A 128 -8.39 -12.96 6.64
N PRO A 129 -8.81 -13.24 7.89
CA PRO A 129 -7.94 -13.84 8.90
C PRO A 129 -7.52 -15.28 8.56
N LEU A 130 -8.31 -15.99 7.75
CA LEU A 130 -7.99 -17.33 7.28
C LEU A 130 -7.18 -17.23 5.98
N SER A 131 -5.88 -17.03 6.12
CA SER A 131 -4.93 -16.88 5.00
C SER A 131 -3.73 -17.79 5.19
N PHE A 132 -3.17 -18.29 4.08
CA PHE A 132 -1.91 -19.05 4.12
C PHE A 132 -0.76 -18.13 4.55
N PRO A 133 0.03 -18.50 5.58
CA PRO A 133 1.10 -17.67 6.09
C PRO A 133 2.11 -17.24 5.01
N PHE A 134 2.54 -15.98 5.03
CA PHE A 134 3.52 -15.38 4.12
C PHE A 134 3.16 -15.37 2.63
N VAL A 135 1.94 -15.77 2.27
CA VAL A 135 1.43 -15.73 0.90
C VAL A 135 0.39 -14.61 0.79
N HIS A 136 0.60 -13.70 -0.18
CA HIS A 136 -0.24 -12.51 -0.26
C HIS A 136 -1.66 -12.81 -0.78
N HIS A 137 -1.83 -13.11 -2.07
CA HIS A 137 -3.16 -13.32 -2.67
C HIS A 137 -3.33 -14.64 -3.43
N THR A 138 -2.26 -15.19 -3.99
CA THR A 138 -2.31 -16.40 -4.84
C THR A 138 -1.33 -17.44 -4.32
N MET A 139 -1.74 -18.70 -4.26
CA MET A 139 -0.89 -19.80 -3.78
C MET A 139 0.36 -19.96 -4.67
N PRO A 140 1.51 -20.31 -4.07
CA PRO A 140 2.71 -20.67 -4.82
C PRO A 140 2.40 -21.75 -5.87
N PHE A 141 3.01 -21.64 -7.04
CA PHE A 141 2.82 -22.55 -8.18
C PHE A 141 1.42 -22.58 -8.80
N SER A 142 0.56 -21.59 -8.50
CA SER A 142 -0.75 -21.42 -9.12
C SER A 142 -0.94 -19.95 -9.54
N GLN A 143 -1.58 -19.71 -10.68
CA GLN A 143 -1.94 -18.36 -11.12
C GLN A 143 -3.33 -17.93 -10.66
N THR A 144 -4.19 -18.90 -10.28
CA THR A 144 -5.61 -18.65 -10.00
C THR A 144 -6.06 -18.99 -8.60
N LYS A 145 -5.37 -19.94 -7.90
CA LYS A 145 -5.81 -20.45 -6.60
C LYS A 145 -5.57 -19.40 -5.50
N LYS A 146 -6.63 -18.95 -4.85
CA LYS A 146 -6.56 -18.01 -3.72
C LYS A 146 -5.76 -18.61 -2.56
N SER A 147 -4.92 -17.78 -1.90
CA SER A 147 -4.19 -18.11 -0.67
C SER A 147 -4.99 -17.85 0.60
N PHE A 148 -6.22 -17.39 0.48
CA PHE A 148 -7.09 -16.98 1.58
C PHE A 148 -8.50 -17.51 1.39
N SER A 149 -9.24 -17.61 2.50
CA SER A 149 -10.65 -17.98 2.52
C SER A 149 -11.49 -16.77 2.88
N GLU A 150 -12.60 -16.61 2.15
CA GLU A 150 -13.59 -15.56 2.41
C GLU A 150 -14.75 -16.05 3.31
N ALA A 151 -14.64 -17.28 3.86
CA ALA A 151 -15.64 -17.82 4.78
C ALA A 151 -15.74 -17.01 6.09
N VAL A 152 -14.64 -16.37 6.50
CA VAL A 152 -14.61 -15.43 7.62
C VAL A 152 -14.04 -14.12 7.11
N LYS A 153 -14.85 -13.05 7.15
CA LYS A 153 -14.45 -11.69 6.83
C LYS A 153 -14.67 -10.79 8.04
N TRP A 154 -13.65 -10.04 8.39
CA TRP A 154 -13.78 -9.00 9.42
C TRP A 154 -13.93 -7.62 8.79
N PRO A 155 -14.77 -6.74 9.36
CA PRO A 155 -14.84 -5.36 8.94
C PRO A 155 -13.49 -4.66 9.17
N TYR A 156 -13.30 -3.53 8.49
CA TYR A 156 -12.13 -2.70 8.73
C TYR A 156 -12.05 -2.28 10.20
N HIS A 157 -10.93 -2.58 10.80
CA HIS A 157 -10.59 -2.10 12.15
C HIS A 157 -9.09 -1.87 12.27
N ARG A 158 -8.72 -0.64 12.63
CA ARG A 158 -7.34 -0.22 12.86
C ARG A 158 -7.09 0.01 14.32
N LEU A 159 -6.04 -0.61 14.85
CA LEU A 159 -5.62 -0.41 16.23
C LEU A 159 -4.97 0.98 16.37
N LYS A 160 -4.94 1.50 17.60
CA LYS A 160 -4.34 2.79 17.86
C LYS A 160 -2.84 2.77 17.52
N GLY A 161 -2.41 3.72 16.70
CA GLY A 161 -1.02 3.92 16.33
C GLY A 161 -0.32 4.96 17.22
N LEU A 162 0.99 5.09 17.00
CA LEU A 162 1.81 6.08 17.71
C LEU A 162 1.53 7.51 17.25
N ARG A 163 1.17 7.69 15.97
CA ARG A 163 0.83 8.99 15.36
C ARG A 163 -0.03 8.84 14.10
N LYS A 164 -0.65 9.92 13.69
CA LYS A 164 -1.35 10.00 12.40
C LYS A 164 -0.37 10.14 11.24
N ILE A 165 -0.83 9.85 10.04
CA ILE A 165 -0.13 10.11 8.78
C ILE A 165 0.04 11.63 8.64
N LYS A 166 1.21 12.05 8.16
CA LYS A 166 1.55 13.46 7.90
C LYS A 166 1.90 13.65 6.43
N ARG A 167 1.79 14.88 5.96
CA ARG A 167 2.32 15.28 4.66
C ARG A 167 3.81 14.90 4.58
N ASN A 168 4.24 14.47 3.42
CA ASN A 168 5.59 14.02 3.10
C ASN A 168 6.00 12.66 3.70
N ASP A 169 5.15 11.98 4.47
CA ASP A 169 5.41 10.59 4.85
C ASP A 169 5.41 9.69 3.61
N VAL A 170 6.37 8.79 3.54
CA VAL A 170 6.38 7.71 2.54
C VAL A 170 5.60 6.53 3.10
N VAL A 171 4.51 6.19 2.42
CA VAL A 171 3.47 5.28 2.92
C VAL A 171 3.34 4.07 2.01
N VAL A 172 3.26 2.89 2.62
CA VAL A 172 2.85 1.66 1.92
C VAL A 172 1.36 1.47 2.13
N PHE A 173 0.65 1.18 1.05
CA PHE A 173 -0.80 0.99 1.05
C PHE A 173 -1.22 -0.05 0.00
N ASN A 174 -2.39 -0.64 0.18
CA ASN A 174 -3.01 -1.53 -0.79
C ASN A 174 -3.57 -0.72 -1.96
N PHE A 175 -3.35 -1.18 -3.18
CA PHE A 175 -3.71 -0.46 -4.40
C PHE A 175 -5.22 -0.20 -4.47
N PRO A 176 -5.69 1.06 -4.54
CA PRO A 176 -7.10 1.38 -4.48
C PRO A 176 -7.92 0.82 -5.64
N ALA A 177 -7.35 0.82 -6.86
CA ALA A 177 -8.00 0.28 -8.04
C ALA A 177 -7.76 -1.23 -8.25
N GLY A 178 -7.21 -1.93 -7.24
CA GLY A 178 -6.95 -3.37 -7.25
C GLY A 178 -8.09 -4.23 -6.66
N ASP A 179 -9.28 -3.65 -6.47
CA ASP A 179 -10.47 -4.34 -5.98
C ASP A 179 -10.99 -5.39 -6.98
N THR A 180 -10.85 -5.10 -8.26
CA THR A 180 -11.22 -5.97 -9.37
C THR A 180 -10.00 -6.24 -10.24
N VAL A 181 -9.76 -7.49 -10.60
CA VAL A 181 -8.57 -7.93 -11.34
C VAL A 181 -8.97 -8.87 -12.47
N LEU A 182 -8.32 -8.71 -13.62
CA LEU A 182 -8.36 -9.63 -14.75
C LEU A 182 -7.27 -10.69 -14.55
N LEU A 183 -7.62 -11.95 -14.34
CA LEU A 183 -6.64 -13.01 -14.04
C LEU A 183 -5.60 -13.20 -15.14
N GLU A 184 -6.01 -13.09 -16.38
CA GLU A 184 -5.16 -13.29 -17.57
C GLU A 184 -4.33 -12.04 -17.92
N ASN A 185 -4.67 -10.87 -17.34
CA ASN A 185 -3.97 -9.59 -17.59
C ASN A 185 -3.83 -8.77 -16.30
N GLN A 186 -2.95 -9.20 -15.41
CA GLN A 186 -2.74 -8.53 -14.11
C GLN A 186 -1.81 -7.29 -14.21
N ASN A 187 -1.23 -7.02 -15.38
CA ASN A 187 -0.37 -5.84 -15.60
C ASN A 187 -1.16 -4.56 -15.87
N ALA A 188 -2.42 -4.68 -16.31
CA ALA A 188 -3.32 -3.56 -16.53
C ALA A 188 -4.41 -3.53 -15.45
N THR A 189 -4.88 -2.34 -15.07
CA THR A 189 -6.02 -2.26 -14.16
C THR A 189 -7.32 -2.66 -14.87
N TYR A 190 -8.21 -3.32 -14.13
CA TYR A 190 -9.54 -3.64 -14.66
C TYR A 190 -10.24 -2.40 -15.24
N TYR A 191 -10.15 -1.28 -14.57
CA TYR A 191 -10.84 -0.04 -14.95
C TYR A 191 -10.29 0.58 -16.24
N ASP A 192 -8.98 0.49 -16.48
CA ASP A 192 -8.38 0.99 -17.75
C ASP A 192 -8.79 0.13 -18.92
N VAL A 193 -8.77 -1.20 -18.73
CA VAL A 193 -9.21 -2.13 -19.77
C VAL A 193 -10.71 -1.98 -20.03
N LEU A 194 -11.52 -1.82 -18.97
CA LEU A 194 -12.97 -1.59 -19.09
C LEU A 194 -13.26 -0.33 -19.91
N ARG A 195 -12.62 0.81 -19.59
CA ARG A 195 -12.78 2.04 -20.37
C ARG A 195 -12.46 1.85 -21.84
N SER A 196 -11.33 1.20 -22.13
CA SER A 196 -10.93 0.91 -23.52
C SER A 196 -11.97 0.08 -24.28
N TYR A 197 -12.61 -0.88 -23.60
CA TYR A 197 -13.67 -1.68 -24.19
C TYR A 197 -14.98 -0.88 -24.34
N GLU A 198 -15.35 -0.09 -23.34
CA GLU A 198 -16.54 0.77 -23.39
C GLU A 198 -16.41 1.84 -24.50
N ASP A 199 -15.22 2.43 -24.67
CA ASP A 199 -14.94 3.40 -25.74
C ASP A 199 -14.98 2.75 -27.13
N SER A 200 -14.54 1.51 -27.25
CA SER A 200 -14.49 0.80 -28.54
C SER A 200 -15.83 0.21 -28.99
N PHE A 201 -16.65 -0.26 -28.03
CA PHE A 201 -17.85 -1.07 -28.31
C PHE A 201 -19.14 -0.51 -27.69
N GLY A 202 -19.06 0.59 -26.93
CA GLY A 202 -20.14 1.11 -26.11
C GLY A 202 -20.26 0.39 -24.75
N LYS A 203 -20.97 1.01 -23.82
CA LYS A 203 -20.97 0.64 -22.38
C LYS A 203 -21.42 -0.80 -22.12
N GLU A 204 -22.52 -1.24 -22.72
CA GLU A 204 -23.07 -2.58 -22.46
C GLU A 204 -22.29 -3.68 -23.19
N GLU A 205 -22.05 -3.49 -24.49
CA GLU A 205 -21.34 -4.47 -25.29
C GLU A 205 -19.86 -4.60 -24.89
N GLY A 206 -19.24 -3.47 -24.49
CA GLY A 206 -17.87 -3.46 -23.98
C GLY A 206 -17.72 -4.31 -22.71
N ARG A 207 -18.65 -4.16 -21.75
CA ARG A 207 -18.68 -4.98 -20.52
C ARG A 207 -18.88 -6.46 -20.78
N LYS A 208 -19.79 -6.78 -21.69
CA LYS A 208 -20.06 -8.15 -22.09
C LYS A 208 -18.84 -8.81 -22.70
N ARG A 209 -18.20 -8.19 -23.67
CA ARG A 209 -16.98 -8.70 -24.33
C ARG A 209 -15.80 -8.84 -23.36
N LEU A 210 -15.67 -7.89 -22.41
CA LEU A 210 -14.66 -7.97 -21.37
C LEU A 210 -14.88 -9.22 -20.49
N ALA A 211 -16.12 -9.46 -20.05
CA ALA A 211 -16.48 -10.61 -19.24
C ALA A 211 -16.37 -11.96 -19.98
N GLU A 212 -16.58 -11.97 -21.31
CA GLU A 212 -16.37 -13.16 -22.14
C GLU A 212 -14.88 -13.49 -22.33
N LYS A 213 -14.01 -12.47 -22.35
CA LYS A 213 -12.58 -12.63 -22.62
C LYS A 213 -11.75 -12.92 -21.39
N TYR A 214 -12.10 -12.35 -20.23
CA TYR A 214 -11.29 -12.40 -19.01
C TYR A 214 -12.06 -12.96 -17.83
N THR A 215 -11.36 -13.71 -16.97
CA THR A 215 -11.86 -14.12 -15.67
C THR A 215 -11.72 -12.95 -14.70
N ILE A 216 -12.85 -12.37 -14.31
CA ILE A 216 -12.90 -11.22 -13.41
C ILE A 216 -13.04 -11.71 -11.97
N ILE A 217 -12.12 -11.30 -11.10
CA ILE A 217 -12.14 -11.62 -9.67
C ILE A 217 -12.11 -10.37 -8.82
N SER A 218 -12.77 -10.42 -7.66
CA SER A 218 -12.66 -9.39 -6.63
C SER A 218 -11.61 -9.78 -5.59
N ARG A 219 -10.85 -8.78 -5.11
CA ARG A 219 -9.86 -8.92 -4.02
C ARG A 219 -10.23 -8.06 -2.82
N PRO A 220 -10.33 -8.64 -1.61
CA PRO A 220 -10.43 -7.87 -0.37
C PRO A 220 -9.26 -6.90 -0.23
N VAL A 221 -9.43 -5.82 0.54
CA VAL A 221 -8.43 -4.76 0.66
C VAL A 221 -7.04 -5.30 1.06
N ASP A 222 -6.98 -6.17 2.07
CA ASP A 222 -5.74 -6.78 2.58
C ASP A 222 -5.07 -7.79 1.61
N LYS A 223 -5.68 -8.05 0.44
CA LYS A 223 -5.17 -8.94 -0.62
C LYS A 223 -4.86 -8.23 -1.94
N ARG A 224 -4.99 -6.90 -1.98
CA ARG A 224 -4.62 -6.08 -3.14
C ARG A 224 -3.13 -5.84 -3.16
N GLU A 225 -2.59 -5.54 -4.35
CA GLU A 225 -1.16 -5.21 -4.52
C GLU A 225 -0.73 -4.08 -3.59
N ASN A 226 0.51 -4.17 -3.09
CA ASN A 226 1.06 -3.14 -2.22
C ASN A 226 1.81 -2.09 -3.05
N TYR A 227 1.42 -0.83 -2.89
CA TYR A 227 2.07 0.31 -3.51
C TYR A 227 2.78 1.15 -2.45
N ILE A 228 3.80 1.88 -2.87
CA ILE A 228 4.52 2.82 -2.03
C ILE A 228 4.57 4.17 -2.74
N LYS A 229 4.11 5.22 -2.05
CA LYS A 229 4.10 6.59 -2.54
C LYS A 229 4.31 7.57 -1.38
N ARG A 230 4.54 8.83 -1.73
CA ARG A 230 4.56 9.93 -0.77
C ARG A 230 3.15 10.45 -0.53
N CYS A 231 2.76 10.59 0.74
CA CYS A 231 1.52 11.26 1.13
C CYS A 231 1.70 12.77 0.94
N VAL A 232 1.12 13.31 -0.12
CA VAL A 232 1.27 14.72 -0.48
C VAL A 232 0.24 15.57 0.26
N ALA A 233 -1.00 15.08 0.35
CA ALA A 233 -2.07 15.73 1.08
C ALA A 233 -2.81 14.76 2.00
N VAL A 234 -3.24 15.28 3.16
CA VAL A 234 -3.96 14.55 4.21
C VAL A 234 -5.43 14.99 4.28
N PRO A 235 -6.29 14.26 5.01
CA PRO A 235 -7.73 14.58 5.09
C PRO A 235 -8.01 16.04 5.47
N GLY A 236 -8.79 16.73 4.66
CA GLY A 236 -9.16 18.13 4.82
C GLY A 236 -8.25 19.14 4.09
N ASP A 237 -7.18 18.65 3.45
CA ASP A 237 -6.33 19.54 2.64
C ASP A 237 -6.97 19.88 1.30
N SER A 238 -6.66 21.07 0.78
CA SER A 238 -6.86 21.45 -0.61
C SER A 238 -5.54 21.30 -1.37
N LEU A 239 -5.55 20.56 -2.47
CA LEU A 239 -4.38 20.26 -3.29
C LEU A 239 -4.54 20.84 -4.69
N GLU A 240 -3.48 21.41 -5.21
CA GLU A 240 -3.36 21.88 -6.58
C GLU A 240 -1.96 21.60 -7.12
N ILE A 241 -1.84 21.35 -8.42
CA ILE A 241 -0.55 21.24 -9.12
C ILE A 241 -0.52 22.31 -10.20
N ARG A 242 0.51 23.15 -10.17
CA ARG A 242 0.74 24.23 -11.14
C ARG A 242 2.10 24.01 -11.80
N ASN A 243 2.10 23.75 -13.09
CA ASN A 243 3.32 23.45 -13.86
C ASN A 243 4.22 22.40 -13.17
N GLY A 244 3.62 21.31 -12.66
CA GLY A 244 4.30 20.24 -11.94
C GLY A 244 4.61 20.52 -10.47
N GLN A 245 4.58 21.77 -10.01
CA GLN A 245 4.76 22.13 -8.61
C GLN A 245 3.48 21.86 -7.82
N VAL A 246 3.59 21.09 -6.76
CA VAL A 246 2.46 20.80 -5.86
C VAL A 246 2.26 21.92 -4.86
N TRP A 247 1.00 22.31 -4.69
CA TRP A 247 0.54 23.30 -3.70
C TRP A 247 -0.46 22.65 -2.78
N VAL A 248 -0.31 22.85 -1.49
CA VAL A 248 -1.25 22.34 -0.47
C VAL A 248 -1.69 23.47 0.42
N ASN A 249 -3.01 23.71 0.50
CA ASN A 249 -3.61 24.83 1.24
C ASN A 249 -3.00 26.20 0.84
N GLY A 250 -2.74 26.40 -0.45
CA GLY A 250 -2.20 27.63 -0.98
C GLY A 250 -0.69 27.84 -0.79
N ALA A 251 0.03 26.87 -0.21
CA ALA A 251 1.47 26.91 -0.04
C ALA A 251 2.17 25.86 -0.92
N PRO A 252 3.31 26.17 -1.57
CA PRO A 252 4.05 25.18 -2.35
C PRO A 252 4.62 24.10 -1.44
N GLN A 253 4.65 22.87 -1.92
CA GLN A 253 5.35 21.77 -1.26
C GLN A 253 6.85 21.94 -1.49
N GLU A 254 7.61 22.12 -0.42
CA GLU A 254 9.05 22.35 -0.45
C GLU A 254 9.82 21.28 0.33
N GLY A 255 11.14 21.25 0.15
CA GLY A 255 12.07 20.50 0.99
C GLY A 255 12.06 18.99 0.78
N ILE A 256 11.56 18.49 -0.34
CA ILE A 256 11.64 17.07 -0.69
C ILE A 256 12.80 16.87 -1.68
N PRO A 257 13.95 16.35 -1.23
CA PRO A 257 15.04 16.04 -2.14
C PRO A 257 14.64 14.82 -3.00
N GLY A 258 15.08 14.80 -4.26
CA GLY A 258 14.94 13.63 -5.12
C GLY A 258 13.66 13.60 -5.96
N ILE A 259 12.82 14.64 -5.94
CA ILE A 259 11.73 14.75 -6.91
C ILE A 259 12.31 14.86 -8.31
N GLN A 260 11.81 14.01 -9.22
CA GLN A 260 12.22 13.98 -10.62
C GLN A 260 11.06 14.31 -11.55
N TYR A 261 11.43 14.98 -12.64
CA TYR A 261 10.57 15.25 -13.79
C TYR A 261 11.25 14.77 -15.07
N GLN A 262 10.49 14.59 -16.12
CA GLN A 262 11.02 14.32 -17.46
C GLN A 262 11.46 15.61 -18.12
N TYR A 263 12.64 15.58 -18.75
CA TYR A 263 13.23 16.69 -19.47
C TYR A 263 13.66 16.26 -20.87
N ALA A 264 13.45 17.12 -21.84
CA ALA A 264 14.10 17.05 -23.13
C ALA A 264 15.43 17.80 -23.06
N VAL A 265 16.54 17.09 -23.29
CA VAL A 265 17.91 17.64 -23.28
C VAL A 265 18.44 17.61 -24.71
N GLN A 266 18.63 18.78 -25.31
CA GLN A 266 19.20 18.92 -26.64
C GLN A 266 20.70 19.18 -26.51
N VAL A 267 21.51 18.46 -27.29
CA VAL A 267 22.98 18.54 -27.26
C VAL A 267 23.57 18.73 -28.65
N SER A 268 24.71 19.37 -28.72
CA SER A 268 25.52 19.53 -29.96
C SER A 268 26.40 18.33 -30.24
N SER A 269 26.76 17.57 -29.20
CA SER A 269 27.45 16.29 -29.29
C SER A 269 27.00 15.38 -28.15
N PRO A 270 27.09 14.04 -28.30
CA PRO A 270 26.60 13.09 -27.31
C PRO A 270 27.16 13.35 -25.91
N LEU A 271 26.33 13.16 -24.89
CA LEU A 271 26.77 13.17 -23.49
C LEU A 271 27.69 11.97 -23.23
N SER A 272 28.77 12.19 -22.51
CA SER A 272 29.64 11.11 -22.10
C SER A 272 28.95 10.24 -21.04
N GLN A 273 29.21 8.93 -21.09
CA GLN A 273 28.70 7.99 -20.09
C GLN A 273 29.13 8.41 -18.66
N TYR A 274 30.36 8.91 -18.53
CA TYR A 274 30.88 9.46 -17.27
C TYR A 274 30.03 10.62 -16.73
N ALA A 275 29.60 11.54 -17.58
CA ALA A 275 28.74 12.66 -17.17
C ALA A 275 27.37 12.15 -16.67
N ILE A 276 26.77 11.20 -17.38
CA ILE A 276 25.48 10.57 -17.03
C ILE A 276 25.59 9.85 -15.66
N GLU A 277 26.63 9.03 -15.50
CA GLU A 277 26.85 8.27 -14.25
C GLU A 277 27.18 9.18 -13.07
N ASN A 278 28.02 10.19 -13.27
CA ASN A 278 28.44 11.11 -12.21
C ASN A 278 27.28 11.99 -11.71
N LEU A 279 26.34 12.33 -12.59
CA LEU A 279 25.09 13.00 -12.21
C LEU A 279 24.03 12.04 -11.66
N GLY A 280 24.37 10.74 -11.61
CA GLY A 280 23.49 9.71 -11.08
C GLY A 280 22.21 9.53 -11.89
N ILE A 281 22.22 9.79 -13.19
CA ILE A 281 21.08 9.65 -14.07
C ILE A 281 20.87 8.15 -14.35
N THR A 282 19.73 7.62 -13.95
CA THR A 282 19.43 6.19 -14.03
C THR A 282 18.44 5.87 -15.16
N GLU A 283 17.61 6.85 -15.54
CA GLU A 283 16.57 6.68 -16.56
C GLU A 283 16.69 7.75 -17.64
N TYR A 284 17.03 7.33 -18.85
CA TYR A 284 17.07 8.21 -20.02
C TYR A 284 16.87 7.40 -21.31
N ARG A 285 16.43 8.08 -22.36
CA ARG A 285 16.29 7.56 -23.72
C ARG A 285 16.90 8.55 -24.70
N GLY A 286 17.35 8.07 -25.85
CA GLY A 286 17.95 8.89 -26.90
C GLY A 286 19.46 8.67 -27.04
N ASN A 287 19.95 9.04 -28.21
CA ASN A 287 21.37 8.87 -28.58
C ASN A 287 21.73 9.97 -29.59
N GLY A 288 22.55 10.89 -29.22
CA GLY A 288 23.09 11.84 -30.17
C GLY A 288 22.65 13.28 -29.95
N SER A 289 21.54 13.76 -30.53
CA SER A 289 21.17 15.16 -30.47
C SER A 289 20.10 15.52 -29.45
N VAL A 290 19.25 14.56 -29.06
CA VAL A 290 18.18 14.76 -28.08
C VAL A 290 18.09 13.58 -27.15
N TYR A 291 17.97 13.85 -25.87
CA TYR A 291 17.72 12.87 -24.81
C TYR A 291 16.47 13.22 -24.05
N ASP A 292 15.64 12.21 -23.77
CA ASP A 292 14.57 12.25 -22.77
C ASP A 292 15.12 11.68 -21.46
N MET A 293 15.19 12.49 -20.41
CA MET A 293 15.81 12.14 -19.14
C MET A 293 14.89 12.43 -17.96
N PHE A 294 14.91 11.55 -16.96
CA PHE A 294 14.26 11.82 -15.68
C PHE A 294 15.30 12.44 -14.73
N LEU A 295 15.14 13.72 -14.41
CA LEU A 295 16.11 14.52 -13.68
C LEU A 295 15.48 15.19 -12.46
N THR A 296 16.28 15.34 -11.41
CA THR A 296 16.00 16.33 -10.36
C THR A 296 16.31 17.72 -10.89
N GLU A 297 15.77 18.78 -10.29
CA GLU A 297 16.08 20.16 -10.68
C GLU A 297 17.59 20.45 -10.56
N GLU A 298 18.25 19.93 -9.52
CA GLU A 298 19.70 20.04 -9.35
C GLU A 298 20.47 19.37 -10.50
N ALA A 299 20.07 18.15 -10.90
CA ALA A 299 20.70 17.45 -12.01
C ALA A 299 20.47 18.16 -13.35
N ALA A 300 19.26 18.70 -13.56
CA ALA A 300 18.93 19.48 -14.76
C ALA A 300 19.80 20.72 -14.87
N GLY A 301 20.00 21.49 -13.80
CA GLY A 301 20.91 22.64 -13.79
C GLY A 301 22.38 22.27 -14.04
N LYS A 302 22.84 21.14 -13.51
CA LYS A 302 24.20 20.64 -13.77
C LYS A 302 24.39 20.20 -15.23
N ILE A 303 23.39 19.60 -15.85
CA ILE A 303 23.41 19.21 -17.27
C ILE A 303 23.43 20.47 -18.14
N GLU A 304 22.58 21.45 -17.82
CA GLU A 304 22.49 22.71 -18.57
C GLU A 304 23.82 23.49 -18.59
N ALA A 305 24.64 23.33 -17.55
CA ALA A 305 25.98 23.95 -17.45
C ALA A 305 27.06 23.21 -18.30
N LEU A 306 26.76 22.10 -18.95
CA LEU A 306 27.74 21.39 -19.80
C LEU A 306 27.88 22.10 -21.17
N ASN A 307 29.13 22.24 -21.66
CA ASN A 307 29.44 22.99 -22.88
C ASN A 307 28.78 22.45 -24.16
N ASN A 308 28.42 21.16 -24.18
CA ASN A 308 27.79 20.51 -25.32
C ASN A 308 26.26 20.44 -25.22
N VAL A 309 25.66 21.03 -24.19
CA VAL A 309 24.21 21.12 -24.03
C VAL A 309 23.69 22.43 -24.64
N ILE A 310 22.68 22.30 -25.50
CA ILE A 310 22.05 23.44 -26.19
C ILE A 310 20.85 23.94 -25.38
N SER A 311 20.03 23.02 -24.88
CA SER A 311 18.86 23.37 -24.06
C SER A 311 18.42 22.21 -23.16
N VAL A 312 17.87 22.55 -21.99
CA VAL A 312 17.22 21.64 -21.06
C VAL A 312 15.79 22.14 -20.82
N ARG A 313 14.79 21.36 -21.21
CA ARG A 313 13.38 21.77 -21.09
C ARG A 313 12.59 20.70 -20.36
N ARG A 314 11.93 21.08 -19.26
CA ARG A 314 11.00 20.20 -18.55
C ARG A 314 9.74 19.99 -19.41
N TYR A 315 9.27 18.75 -19.52
CA TYR A 315 7.96 18.46 -20.10
C TYR A 315 6.85 19.02 -19.22
N ILE A 316 5.85 19.61 -19.84
CA ILE A 316 4.57 19.98 -19.23
C ILE A 316 3.49 19.32 -20.09
N PHE A 317 2.82 18.34 -19.51
CA PHE A 317 1.80 17.58 -20.21
C PHE A 317 0.50 18.35 -20.35
N SER A 318 -0.16 18.20 -21.49
CA SER A 318 -1.50 18.75 -21.74
C SER A 318 -2.58 17.95 -21.04
N PRO A 319 -3.76 18.52 -20.81
CA PRO A 319 -4.92 17.79 -20.29
C PRO A 319 -5.24 16.55 -21.11
N ASN A 320 -5.56 15.43 -20.42
CA ASN A 320 -5.89 14.16 -21.05
C ASN A 320 -6.89 13.34 -20.22
N THR A 321 -7.53 12.35 -20.83
CA THR A 321 -8.58 11.53 -20.25
C THR A 321 -8.08 10.43 -19.30
N GLU A 322 -6.76 10.22 -19.18
CA GLU A 322 -6.18 9.24 -18.27
C GLU A 322 -6.10 9.77 -16.83
N VAL A 323 -6.06 11.11 -16.70
CA VAL A 323 -5.95 11.78 -15.41
C VAL A 323 -7.29 11.77 -14.70
N PHE A 324 -7.27 11.36 -13.40
CA PHE A 324 -8.46 11.34 -12.56
C PHE A 324 -9.14 12.72 -12.50
N PRO A 325 -10.46 12.82 -12.56
CA PRO A 325 -11.45 11.74 -12.51
C PRO A 325 -11.85 11.17 -13.88
N GLN A 326 -11.00 11.24 -14.89
CA GLN A 326 -11.18 10.71 -16.25
C GLN A 326 -12.39 11.34 -16.97
N TRP A 327 -12.51 12.67 -16.92
CA TRP A 327 -13.54 13.38 -17.67
C TRP A 327 -13.40 13.16 -19.18
N LYS A 328 -14.53 13.04 -19.86
CA LYS A 328 -14.55 12.94 -21.33
C LYS A 328 -13.94 14.17 -21.99
N GLU A 329 -14.19 15.36 -21.42
CA GLU A 329 -13.55 16.61 -21.76
C GLU A 329 -12.53 16.93 -20.68
N PRO A 330 -11.23 16.60 -20.89
CA PRO A 330 -10.24 16.73 -19.84
C PRO A 330 -9.88 18.20 -19.58
N HIS A 331 -9.95 18.60 -18.31
CA HIS A 331 -9.55 19.92 -17.85
C HIS A 331 -8.18 19.89 -17.17
N TRP A 332 -7.75 18.72 -16.69
CA TRP A 332 -6.52 18.54 -15.92
C TRP A 332 -5.49 17.68 -16.64
N SER A 333 -4.23 17.97 -16.33
CA SER A 333 -3.09 17.13 -16.70
C SER A 333 -2.37 16.68 -15.43
N GLN A 334 -1.37 15.82 -15.57
CA GLN A 334 -0.52 15.45 -14.43
C GLN A 334 0.31 16.64 -13.87
N ASP A 335 0.47 17.73 -14.64
CA ASP A 335 1.25 18.92 -14.29
C ASP A 335 0.41 20.13 -13.95
N ASN A 336 -0.84 20.19 -14.40
CA ASN A 336 -1.80 21.23 -14.06
C ASN A 336 -3.10 20.57 -13.62
N TYR A 337 -3.32 20.51 -12.30
CA TYR A 337 -4.31 19.67 -11.66
C TYR A 337 -5.00 20.38 -10.50
N GLY A 338 -6.29 20.23 -10.35
CA GLY A 338 -7.06 20.76 -9.24
C GLY A 338 -7.53 22.20 -9.45
N PRO A 339 -7.91 22.92 -8.35
CA PRO A 339 -7.83 22.46 -6.97
C PRO A 339 -8.80 21.33 -6.63
N ILE A 340 -8.38 20.38 -5.78
CA ILE A 340 -9.24 19.35 -5.20
C ILE A 340 -9.15 19.38 -3.68
N TRP A 341 -10.28 19.09 -3.04
CA TRP A 341 -10.31 18.90 -1.60
C TRP A 341 -10.21 17.41 -1.26
N VAL A 342 -9.32 17.06 -0.31
CA VAL A 342 -9.11 15.68 0.13
C VAL A 342 -10.14 15.34 1.20
N PRO A 343 -11.04 14.36 0.97
CA PRO A 343 -12.13 14.05 1.89
C PRO A 343 -11.65 13.64 3.28
N LYS A 344 -12.41 14.08 4.29
CA LYS A 344 -12.16 13.83 5.69
C LYS A 344 -13.38 13.18 6.32
N LYS A 345 -13.14 12.17 7.15
CA LYS A 345 -14.18 11.49 7.92
C LYS A 345 -15.09 12.45 8.67
N GLY A 346 -16.40 12.27 8.51
CA GLY A 346 -17.43 13.09 9.14
C GLY A 346 -17.66 14.45 8.47
N ALA A 347 -16.89 14.83 7.46
CA ALA A 347 -17.15 16.03 6.68
C ALA A 347 -18.23 15.75 5.62
N THR A 348 -19.07 16.74 5.37
CA THR A 348 -20.14 16.69 4.37
C THR A 348 -19.81 17.62 3.21
N VAL A 349 -20.02 17.14 1.99
CA VAL A 349 -19.92 17.94 0.76
C VAL A 349 -21.27 17.99 0.06
N GLU A 350 -21.55 19.08 -0.60
CA GLU A 350 -22.66 19.18 -1.55
C GLU A 350 -22.29 18.40 -2.81
N LEU A 351 -23.20 17.58 -3.32
CA LEU A 351 -23.04 16.81 -4.54
C LEU A 351 -23.68 17.54 -5.72
N THR A 352 -22.88 17.71 -6.77
CA THR A 352 -23.30 18.29 -8.04
C THR A 352 -22.86 17.36 -9.18
N ALA A 353 -23.49 17.49 -10.35
CA ALA A 353 -23.08 16.73 -11.53
C ALA A 353 -21.60 16.98 -11.90
N GLU A 354 -21.06 18.16 -11.59
CA GLU A 354 -19.69 18.54 -11.88
C GLU A 354 -18.69 17.85 -10.94
N ASN A 355 -18.98 17.78 -9.61
CA ASN A 355 -18.06 17.21 -8.63
C ASN A 355 -18.30 15.71 -8.35
N LEU A 356 -19.42 15.16 -8.76
CA LEU A 356 -19.78 13.75 -8.55
C LEU A 356 -18.72 12.77 -9.09
N PRO A 357 -18.08 13.00 -10.25
CA PRO A 357 -17.01 12.12 -10.73
C PRO A 357 -15.83 12.00 -9.76
N LEU A 358 -15.53 13.04 -8.98
CA LEU A 358 -14.48 13.00 -7.96
C LEU A 358 -14.81 12.07 -6.79
N PHE A 359 -16.09 11.95 -6.45
CA PHE A 359 -16.55 11.22 -5.26
C PHE A 359 -17.25 9.90 -5.57
N ARG A 360 -17.61 9.64 -6.84
CA ARG A 360 -18.33 8.43 -7.26
C ARG A 360 -17.66 7.16 -6.72
N ARG A 361 -16.36 6.99 -6.96
CA ARG A 361 -15.63 5.81 -6.52
C ARG A 361 -15.56 5.69 -4.99
N ILE A 362 -15.53 6.81 -4.28
CA ILE A 362 -15.61 6.83 -2.81
C ILE A 362 -16.93 6.24 -2.36
N ILE A 363 -18.04 6.77 -2.90
CA ILE A 363 -19.38 6.38 -2.52
C ILE A 363 -19.65 4.91 -2.87
N GLU A 364 -19.41 4.52 -4.13
CA GLU A 364 -19.76 3.19 -4.62
C GLU A 364 -18.80 2.11 -4.13
N THR A 365 -17.47 2.34 -4.28
CA THR A 365 -16.48 1.27 -4.13
C THR A 365 -15.89 1.21 -2.74
N TYR A 366 -15.60 2.36 -2.14
CA TYR A 366 -14.89 2.39 -0.85
C TYR A 366 -15.85 2.38 0.34
N GLU A 367 -16.97 3.05 0.23
CA GLU A 367 -17.97 3.10 1.30
C GLU A 367 -19.20 2.20 1.04
N GLY A 368 -19.29 1.62 -0.17
CA GLY A 368 -20.20 0.49 -0.47
C GLY A 368 -21.66 0.88 -0.66
N HIS A 369 -21.95 2.12 -1.04
CA HIS A 369 -23.28 2.61 -1.33
C HIS A 369 -23.66 2.40 -2.81
N SER A 370 -24.95 2.23 -3.10
CA SER A 370 -25.43 2.34 -4.47
C SER A 370 -25.55 3.82 -4.88
N LEU A 371 -25.17 4.15 -6.11
CA LEU A 371 -25.24 5.51 -6.64
C LEU A 371 -25.84 5.49 -8.04
N GLU A 372 -26.94 6.21 -8.21
CA GLU A 372 -27.67 6.30 -9.46
C GLU A 372 -27.92 7.76 -9.82
N GLU A 373 -28.00 8.04 -11.11
CA GLU A 373 -28.31 9.36 -11.65
C GLU A 373 -29.52 9.24 -12.58
N HIS A 374 -30.60 9.93 -12.25
CA HIS A 374 -31.84 10.01 -13.07
C HIS A 374 -32.30 11.45 -13.13
N ASP A 375 -32.64 11.92 -14.34
CA ASP A 375 -33.20 13.26 -14.58
C ASP A 375 -32.42 14.41 -13.94
N GLY A 376 -31.07 14.29 -13.91
CA GLY A 376 -30.19 15.28 -13.31
C GLY A 376 -30.17 15.29 -11.77
N LYS A 377 -30.81 14.31 -11.13
CA LYS A 377 -30.79 14.09 -9.69
C LYS A 377 -29.89 12.90 -9.33
N ILE A 378 -29.27 12.99 -8.14
CA ILE A 378 -28.40 11.97 -7.59
C ILE A 378 -29.17 11.18 -6.53
N PHE A 379 -29.09 9.84 -6.60
CA PHE A 379 -29.70 8.94 -5.62
C PHE A 379 -28.60 8.09 -4.99
N ILE A 380 -28.58 8.02 -3.65
CA ILE A 380 -27.69 7.16 -2.87
C ILE A 380 -28.57 6.21 -2.06
N ASP A 381 -28.35 4.89 -2.21
CA ASP A 381 -29.14 3.82 -1.59
C ASP A 381 -30.67 3.98 -1.86
N GLY A 382 -31.00 4.45 -3.06
CA GLY A 382 -32.37 4.67 -3.50
C GLY A 382 -33.03 5.94 -2.98
N ALA A 383 -32.34 6.76 -2.17
CA ALA A 383 -32.86 8.05 -1.70
C ALA A 383 -32.21 9.22 -2.46
N GLU A 384 -33.00 10.26 -2.83
CA GLU A 384 -32.45 11.49 -3.43
C GLU A 384 -31.49 12.16 -2.46
N ALA A 385 -30.27 12.44 -2.91
CA ALA A 385 -29.19 12.99 -2.10
C ALA A 385 -28.53 14.20 -2.78
N ASN A 386 -28.53 15.34 -2.09
CA ASN A 386 -27.85 16.57 -2.52
C ASN A 386 -26.51 16.78 -1.81
N SER A 387 -26.15 15.88 -0.90
CA SER A 387 -24.91 15.93 -0.14
C SER A 387 -24.46 14.54 0.27
N TYR A 388 -23.17 14.42 0.60
CA TYR A 388 -22.59 13.16 1.10
C TYR A 388 -21.67 13.42 2.28
N THR A 389 -21.80 12.58 3.33
CA THR A 389 -20.93 12.62 4.52
C THR A 389 -19.97 11.45 4.48
N PHE A 390 -18.68 11.71 4.45
CA PHE A 390 -17.65 10.69 4.33
C PHE A 390 -17.51 9.86 5.59
N GLY A 391 -17.50 8.54 5.45
CA GLY A 391 -17.33 7.57 6.53
C GLY A 391 -15.86 7.33 6.91
N MET A 392 -14.91 7.65 6.02
CA MET A 392 -13.48 7.43 6.19
C MET A 392 -12.65 8.68 5.92
N ASP A 393 -11.37 8.65 6.38
CA ASP A 393 -10.33 9.60 5.98
C ASP A 393 -9.70 9.16 4.64
N TYR A 394 -9.34 10.15 3.79
CA TYR A 394 -8.73 9.92 2.49
C TYR A 394 -7.39 10.65 2.37
N TYR A 395 -6.52 10.13 1.51
CA TYR A 395 -5.18 10.65 1.31
C TYR A 395 -4.88 10.82 -0.17
N TRP A 396 -3.97 11.73 -0.49
CA TRP A 396 -3.45 11.90 -1.84
C TRP A 396 -2.00 11.47 -1.90
N MET A 397 -1.71 10.47 -2.72
CA MET A 397 -0.43 9.80 -2.80
C MET A 397 0.23 10.06 -4.16
N MET A 398 1.46 10.56 -4.16
CA MET A 398 2.22 10.80 -5.40
C MET A 398 3.60 10.14 -5.34
N GLY A 399 4.09 9.68 -6.50
CA GLY A 399 5.47 9.22 -6.63
C GLY A 399 6.44 10.39 -6.71
N ASP A 400 7.67 10.18 -6.24
CA ASP A 400 8.73 11.18 -6.32
C ASP A 400 9.30 11.32 -7.73
N ASN A 401 9.25 10.25 -8.53
CA ASN A 401 9.48 10.30 -9.98
C ASN A 401 8.18 10.73 -10.68
N ARG A 402 7.91 12.04 -10.69
CA ARG A 402 6.62 12.67 -11.03
C ARG A 402 6.06 12.24 -12.39
N HIS A 403 6.90 12.09 -13.41
CA HIS A 403 6.48 11.75 -14.78
C HIS A 403 6.63 10.24 -15.09
N ASN A 404 7.12 9.44 -14.12
CA ASN A 404 7.20 7.98 -14.22
C ASN A 404 6.54 7.31 -13.00
N SER A 405 5.33 7.75 -12.66
CA SER A 405 4.58 7.23 -11.54
C SER A 405 3.10 7.15 -11.87
N ALA A 406 2.56 5.94 -11.81
CA ALA A 406 1.13 5.75 -11.63
C ALA A 406 0.80 6.04 -10.15
N ASP A 407 -0.02 7.06 -9.87
CA ASP A 407 -0.35 7.55 -8.53
C ASP A 407 -1.74 8.20 -8.47
N SER A 408 -2.08 8.91 -7.40
CA SER A 408 -3.41 9.48 -7.19
C SER A 408 -3.88 10.41 -8.31
N ARG A 409 -2.98 10.96 -9.10
CA ARG A 409 -3.35 11.73 -10.31
C ARG A 409 -4.08 10.88 -11.36
N PHE A 410 -3.98 9.57 -11.29
CA PHE A 410 -4.59 8.61 -12.22
C PHE A 410 -5.72 7.79 -11.61
N TRP A 411 -5.61 7.34 -10.35
CA TRP A 411 -6.65 6.53 -9.68
C TRP A 411 -7.45 7.26 -8.61
N GLY A 412 -7.08 8.50 -8.24
CA GLY A 412 -7.78 9.29 -7.24
C GLY A 412 -7.34 9.02 -5.80
N PHE A 413 -8.27 9.14 -4.89
CA PHE A 413 -8.04 9.07 -3.45
C PHE A 413 -7.66 7.67 -2.94
N VAL A 414 -6.85 7.64 -1.88
CA VAL A 414 -6.51 6.43 -1.13
C VAL A 414 -7.22 6.45 0.21
N PRO A 415 -8.16 5.52 0.47
CA PRO A 415 -8.90 5.49 1.74
C PRO A 415 -8.03 4.98 2.89
N GLU A 416 -8.41 5.32 4.12
CA GLU A 416 -7.65 4.97 5.33
C GLU A 416 -7.53 3.46 5.56
N ASP A 417 -8.51 2.67 5.14
CA ASP A 417 -8.51 1.21 5.26
C ASP A 417 -7.50 0.51 4.33
N HIS A 418 -6.97 1.23 3.34
CA HIS A 418 -5.92 0.74 2.44
C HIS A 418 -4.51 0.96 3.00
N ILE A 419 -4.32 1.76 4.03
CA ILE A 419 -3.00 2.10 4.56
C ILE A 419 -2.40 0.91 5.30
N VAL A 420 -1.23 0.43 4.86
CA VAL A 420 -0.49 -0.66 5.49
C VAL A 420 0.46 -0.15 6.57
N GLY A 421 1.29 0.85 6.26
CA GLY A 421 2.25 1.36 7.24
C GLY A 421 3.21 2.40 6.68
N LYS A 422 4.12 2.86 7.54
CA LYS A 422 5.16 3.84 7.22
C LYS A 422 6.44 3.16 6.77
N ALA A 423 6.95 3.50 5.60
CA ALA A 423 8.32 3.19 5.24
C ALA A 423 9.28 3.97 6.15
N SER A 424 10.08 3.26 6.96
CA SER A 424 10.88 3.88 8.01
C SER A 424 12.35 3.98 7.64
N PHE A 425 12.94 2.90 7.16
CA PHE A 425 14.32 2.86 6.71
C PHE A 425 14.56 1.74 5.68
N VAL A 426 15.62 1.91 4.90
CA VAL A 426 16.18 0.87 4.00
C VAL A 426 17.13 0.02 4.83
N TRP A 427 16.85 -1.27 4.99
CA TRP A 427 17.72 -2.14 5.77
C TRP A 427 18.77 -2.89 4.92
N LEU A 428 18.48 -3.07 3.62
CA LEU A 428 19.40 -3.64 2.62
C LEU A 428 19.09 -2.99 1.27
N SER A 429 20.09 -2.81 0.43
CA SER A 429 19.94 -2.31 -0.94
C SER A 429 20.87 -3.09 -1.88
N LEU A 430 20.27 -3.68 -2.92
CA LEU A 430 20.98 -4.50 -3.90
C LEU A 430 20.81 -3.92 -5.31
N ASP A 431 21.91 -3.81 -6.03
CA ASP A 431 21.95 -3.41 -7.43
C ASP A 431 21.86 -4.65 -8.32
N ALA A 432 20.75 -4.79 -9.05
CA ALA A 432 20.55 -5.95 -9.92
C ALA A 432 21.55 -6.04 -11.10
N ASN A 433 22.22 -4.93 -11.43
CA ASN A 433 23.19 -4.86 -12.54
C ASN A 433 24.61 -5.26 -12.13
N LYS A 434 24.83 -5.59 -10.86
CA LYS A 434 26.15 -5.96 -10.31
C LYS A 434 26.11 -7.33 -9.66
N SER A 435 27.27 -8.00 -9.60
CA SER A 435 27.43 -9.29 -8.92
C SER A 435 27.86 -9.10 -7.46
N PHE A 436 27.54 -10.09 -6.60
CA PHE A 436 27.98 -10.11 -5.21
C PHE A 436 29.52 -10.15 -5.12
N PRO A 437 30.13 -9.38 -4.20
CA PRO A 437 29.57 -8.49 -3.19
C PRO A 437 29.39 -7.03 -3.67
N ALA A 438 29.76 -6.68 -4.91
CA ALA A 438 29.73 -5.32 -5.45
C ALA A 438 28.29 -4.80 -5.68
N ASN A 439 27.30 -5.70 -5.67
CA ASN A 439 25.88 -5.34 -5.79
C ASN A 439 25.31 -4.74 -4.50
N ILE A 440 25.99 -4.81 -3.36
CA ILE A 440 25.51 -4.21 -2.11
C ILE A 440 25.80 -2.70 -2.13
N ARG A 441 24.74 -1.89 -2.06
CA ARG A 441 24.85 -0.44 -1.91
C ARG A 441 25.03 -0.08 -0.44
N TRP A 442 26.26 -0.18 0.06
CA TRP A 442 26.62 -0.02 1.48
C TRP A 442 26.19 1.32 2.08
N ASN A 443 26.21 2.39 1.28
CA ASN A 443 25.79 3.74 1.68
C ASN A 443 24.30 3.87 1.92
N ARG A 444 23.51 2.87 1.55
CA ARG A 444 22.05 2.86 1.75
C ARG A 444 21.61 1.98 2.92
N LEU A 445 22.52 1.22 3.52
CA LEU A 445 22.17 0.39 4.68
C LEU A 445 21.70 1.26 5.85
N PHE A 446 20.58 0.87 6.44
CA PHE A 446 19.92 1.57 7.56
C PHE A 446 19.62 3.05 7.31
N THR A 447 19.54 3.46 6.05
CA THR A 447 19.20 4.83 5.67
C THR A 447 17.72 5.10 5.96
N LYS A 448 17.46 6.18 6.72
CA LYS A 448 16.09 6.60 7.02
C LYS A 448 15.37 7.09 5.77
N VAL A 449 14.14 6.64 5.57
CA VAL A 449 13.26 7.15 4.51
C VAL A 449 12.70 8.51 4.96
N ARG A 450 12.91 9.53 4.10
CA ARG A 450 12.54 10.94 4.35
C ARG A 450 11.50 11.42 3.36
#